data_820cc84764a131ab3d78a56c08c39c5c
#
_entry.id   820cc84764a131ab3d78a56c08c39c5c
#
_cell.length_a   1.000
_cell.length_b   1.000
_cell.length_c   1.000
_cell.angle_alpha   90.00
_cell.angle_beta   90.00
_cell.angle_gamma   90.00
#
_symmetry.space_group_name_H-M   'P 1'
#
loop_
_entity.id
_entity.type
_entity.pdbx_description
1 polymer ?
#
loop_
_entity_poly.entity_id
_entity_poly.type
_entity_poly.pdbx_seq_one_letter_code
_entity_poly.pdbx_strand_id
1 'polypeptide(L)'
;MERNSIEEIRQALDAAREAAAALDGCDISDIEEIITPVEAELRRPRPNIQTLSTYLNSLAKSLRADPASRTACLKIDAAMRNAGVPTHWEH
;
A
#
# COMPACT_ATOMS: atom_id res chain seq x y z
N MET A 1 2.32 0.84 -16.73
CA MET A 1 3.04 1.23 -15.50
C MET A 1 4.50 0.79 -15.65
N GLU A 2 5.40 1.66 -15.27
CA GLU A 2 6.82 1.36 -15.35
C GLU A 2 7.27 0.35 -14.30
N ARG A 3 8.30 -0.44 -14.65
CA ARG A 3 8.86 -1.44 -13.74
C ARG A 3 9.29 -0.84 -12.40
N ASN A 4 9.93 0.34 -12.43
CA ASN A 4 10.38 1.02 -11.22
C ASN A 4 9.20 1.41 -10.31
N SER A 5 8.09 1.81 -10.89
CA SER A 5 6.88 2.15 -10.13
C SER A 5 6.29 0.92 -9.45
N ILE A 6 6.28 -0.20 -10.16
CA ILE A 6 5.81 -1.48 -9.61
C ILE A 6 6.69 -1.89 -8.44
N GLU A 7 8.00 -1.76 -8.59
CA GLU A 7 8.95 -2.12 -7.54
C GLU A 7 8.79 -1.23 -6.30
N GLU A 8 8.59 0.08 -6.49
CA GLU A 8 8.32 0.99 -5.38
C GLU A 8 7.06 0.61 -4.60
N ILE A 9 6.00 0.24 -5.32
CA ILE A 9 4.76 -0.18 -4.68
C ILE A 9 5.00 -1.47 -3.88
N ARG A 10 5.75 -2.43 -4.44
CA ARG A 10 6.09 -3.66 -3.72
C ARG A 10 6.87 -3.38 -2.45
N GLN A 11 7.84 -2.49 -2.51
CA GLN A 11 8.62 -2.08 -1.34
C GLN A 11 7.73 -1.43 -0.28
N ALA A 12 6.77 -0.62 -0.72
CA ALA A 12 5.81 0.00 0.19
C ALA A 12 4.92 -1.06 0.87
N LEU A 13 4.53 -2.10 0.13
CA LEU A 13 3.76 -3.21 0.69
C LEU A 13 4.56 -3.97 1.75
N ASP A 14 5.84 -4.20 1.49
CA ASP A 14 6.72 -4.85 2.46
C ASP A 14 6.84 -4.01 3.74
N ALA A 15 6.99 -2.69 3.59
CA ALA A 15 7.02 -1.78 4.74
C ALA A 15 5.71 -1.83 5.53
N ALA A 16 4.57 -1.96 4.83
CA ALA A 16 3.27 -2.08 5.48
C ALA A 16 3.16 -3.38 6.29
N ARG A 17 3.66 -4.48 5.74
CA ARG A 17 3.68 -5.76 6.46
C ARG A 17 4.54 -5.68 7.72
N GLU A 18 5.72 -5.10 7.61
CA GLU A 18 6.62 -4.93 8.75
C GLU A 18 5.98 -4.05 9.83
N ALA A 19 5.35 -2.96 9.44
CA ALA A 19 4.67 -2.08 10.36
C ALA A 19 3.53 -2.80 11.08
N ALA A 20 2.71 -3.55 10.34
CA ALA A 20 1.60 -4.31 10.92
C ALA A 20 2.10 -5.38 11.91
N ALA A 21 3.18 -6.05 11.57
CA ALA A 21 3.77 -7.07 12.43
C ALA A 21 4.30 -6.50 13.75
N ALA A 22 4.72 -5.23 13.74
CA ALA A 22 5.25 -4.56 14.93
C ALA A 22 4.16 -3.96 15.83
N LEU A 23 2.91 -3.89 15.36
CA LEU A 23 1.82 -3.27 16.11
C LEU A 23 1.07 -4.30 16.96
N ASP A 24 0.96 -3.99 18.25
CA ASP A 24 0.10 -4.76 19.13
C ASP A 24 -1.36 -4.44 18.81
N GLY A 25 -2.18 -5.46 18.66
CA GLY A 25 -3.59 -5.29 18.37
C GLY A 25 -3.92 -5.03 16.90
N CYS A 26 -2.93 -4.96 16.02
CA CYS A 26 -3.17 -4.89 14.59
C CYS A 26 -3.42 -6.30 14.05
N ASP A 27 -4.49 -6.46 13.28
CA ASP A 27 -4.78 -7.76 12.66
C ASP A 27 -4.03 -7.87 11.34
N ILE A 28 -2.95 -8.65 11.36
CA ILE A 28 -2.12 -8.90 10.18
C ILE A 28 -2.94 -9.53 9.06
N SER A 29 -3.93 -10.36 9.40
CA SER A 29 -4.79 -10.99 8.41
C SER A 29 -5.56 -9.95 7.59
N ASP A 30 -6.08 -8.90 8.23
CA ASP A 30 -6.79 -7.83 7.54
C ASP A 30 -5.87 -7.08 6.59
N ILE A 31 -4.64 -6.82 7.03
CA ILE A 31 -3.64 -6.15 6.19
C ILE A 31 -3.28 -7.03 4.99
N GLU A 32 -3.04 -8.32 5.21
CA GLU A 32 -2.73 -9.26 4.13
C GLU A 32 -3.88 -9.40 3.13
N GLU A 33 -5.13 -9.32 3.57
CA GLU A 33 -6.30 -9.35 2.69
C GLU A 33 -6.32 -8.16 1.72
N ILE A 34 -5.77 -7.02 2.13
CA ILE A 34 -5.65 -5.85 1.26
C ILE A 34 -4.44 -5.99 0.34
N ILE A 35 -3.32 -6.46 0.88
CA ILE A 35 -2.06 -6.58 0.13
C ILE A 35 -2.14 -7.62 -0.99
N THR A 36 -2.77 -8.76 -0.73
CA THR A 36 -2.86 -9.85 -1.70
C THR A 36 -3.45 -9.42 -3.04
N PRO A 37 -4.60 -8.71 -3.09
CA PRO A 37 -5.14 -8.23 -4.36
C PRO A 37 -4.22 -7.22 -5.06
N VAL A 38 -3.51 -6.40 -4.29
CA VAL A 38 -2.56 -5.43 -4.88
C VAL A 38 -1.43 -6.17 -5.57
N GLU A 39 -0.84 -7.17 -4.90
CA GLU A 39 0.23 -7.95 -5.49
C GLU A 39 -0.23 -8.69 -6.75
N ALA A 40 -1.44 -9.24 -6.73
CA ALA A 40 -2.02 -9.90 -7.90
C ALA A 40 -2.17 -8.92 -9.06
N GLU A 41 -2.62 -7.69 -8.78
CA GLU A 41 -2.79 -6.67 -9.81
C GLU A 41 -1.43 -6.25 -10.40
N LEU A 42 -0.40 -6.14 -9.56
CA LEU A 42 0.94 -5.76 -10.01
C LEU A 42 1.58 -6.81 -10.93
N ARG A 43 1.14 -8.07 -10.86
CA ARG A 43 1.64 -9.13 -11.73
C ARG A 43 1.00 -9.13 -13.12
N ARG A 44 -0.08 -8.38 -13.30
CA ARG A 44 -0.76 -8.31 -14.59
C ARG A 44 0.08 -7.48 -15.57
N PRO A 45 0.02 -7.80 -16.90
CA PRO A 45 0.75 -7.02 -17.90
C PRO A 45 0.39 -5.53 -17.89
N ARG A 46 -0.85 -5.23 -17.56
CA ARG A 46 -1.35 -3.85 -17.45
C ARG A 46 -2.12 -3.69 -16.14
N PRO A 47 -1.43 -3.37 -15.04
CA PRO A 47 -2.11 -3.16 -13.78
C PRO A 47 -3.16 -2.05 -13.87
N ASN A 48 -4.32 -2.29 -13.29
CA ASN A 48 -5.40 -1.31 -13.29
C ASN A 48 -5.17 -0.27 -12.20
N ILE A 49 -4.96 0.98 -12.61
CA ILE A 49 -4.68 2.09 -11.69
C ILE A 49 -5.82 2.28 -10.69
N GLN A 50 -7.07 2.15 -11.14
CA GLN A 50 -8.24 2.31 -10.29
C GLN A 50 -8.26 1.26 -9.17
N THR A 51 -7.98 0.01 -9.52
CA THR A 51 -7.91 -1.08 -8.55
C THR A 51 -6.80 -0.84 -7.53
N LEU A 52 -5.61 -0.46 -8.01
CA LEU A 52 -4.49 -0.14 -7.14
C LEU A 52 -4.82 1.02 -6.19
N SER A 53 -5.46 2.07 -6.73
CA SER A 53 -5.85 3.22 -5.94
C SER A 53 -6.79 2.80 -4.80
N THR A 54 -7.81 2.01 -5.10
CA THR A 54 -8.80 1.57 -4.12
C THR A 54 -8.14 0.80 -2.97
N TYR A 55 -7.33 -0.21 -3.29
CA TYR A 55 -6.71 -1.04 -2.27
C TYR A 55 -5.60 -0.33 -1.51
N LEU A 56 -4.76 0.44 -2.20
CA LEU A 56 -3.67 1.15 -1.54
C LEU A 56 -4.19 2.26 -0.62
N ASN A 57 -5.26 2.95 -1.02
CA ASN A 57 -5.90 3.94 -0.14
C ASN A 57 -6.49 3.27 1.11
N SER A 58 -7.11 2.10 0.95
CA SER A 58 -7.62 1.34 2.09
C SER A 58 -6.51 0.91 3.02
N LEU A 59 -5.39 0.45 2.46
CA LEU A 59 -4.22 0.03 3.24
C LEU A 59 -3.67 1.20 4.06
N ALA A 60 -3.45 2.33 3.41
CA ALA A 60 -2.93 3.53 4.08
C ALA A 60 -3.88 3.99 5.19
N LYS A 61 -5.19 3.96 4.94
CA LYS A 61 -6.19 4.33 5.93
C LYS A 61 -6.15 3.42 7.15
N SER A 62 -5.98 2.13 6.93
CA SER A 62 -5.87 1.16 8.03
C SER A 62 -4.62 1.40 8.87
N LEU A 63 -3.51 1.77 8.24
CA LEU A 63 -2.25 2.01 8.93
C LEU A 63 -2.19 3.38 9.63
N ARG A 64 -2.93 4.37 9.11
CA ARG A 64 -2.91 5.75 9.65
C ARG A 64 -3.39 5.85 11.08
N ALA A 65 -4.18 4.89 11.52
CA ALA A 65 -4.71 4.90 12.88
C ALA A 65 -3.61 4.82 13.93
N ASP A 66 -2.42 4.33 13.56
CA ASP A 66 -1.31 4.16 14.49
C ASP A 66 -0.11 5.02 14.07
N PRO A 67 0.37 5.91 14.96
CA PRO A 67 1.54 6.75 14.66
C PRO A 67 2.80 5.95 14.31
N ALA A 68 2.95 4.74 14.82
CA ALA A 68 4.12 3.88 14.54
C ALA A 68 4.16 3.44 13.07
N SER A 69 3.02 3.48 12.37
CA SER A 69 2.93 3.12 10.95
C SER A 69 3.15 4.28 10.00
N ARG A 70 3.48 5.46 10.52
CA ARG A 70 3.59 6.68 9.72
C ARG A 70 4.58 6.52 8.55
N THR A 71 5.73 5.90 8.80
CA THR A 71 6.75 5.69 7.77
C THR A 71 6.20 4.83 6.64
N ALA A 72 5.46 3.76 6.96
CA ALA A 72 4.85 2.91 5.95
C ALA A 72 3.82 3.68 5.13
N CYS A 73 3.00 4.51 5.76
CA CYS A 73 2.02 5.36 5.05
C CYS A 73 2.71 6.32 4.09
N LEU A 74 3.81 6.92 4.52
CA LEU A 74 4.58 7.85 3.67
C LEU A 74 5.18 7.12 2.46
N LYS A 75 5.65 5.91 2.65
CA LYS A 75 6.18 5.10 1.54
C LYS A 75 5.09 4.73 0.53
N ILE A 76 3.91 4.36 1.02
CA ILE A 76 2.76 4.06 0.17
C ILE A 76 2.37 5.30 -0.64
N ASP A 77 2.27 6.45 0.02
CA ASP A 77 1.92 7.71 -0.63
C ASP A 77 2.91 8.06 -1.72
N ALA A 78 4.21 8.00 -1.42
CA ALA A 78 5.26 8.30 -2.38
C ALA A 78 5.22 7.34 -3.57
N ALA A 79 5.06 6.05 -3.32
CA ALA A 79 4.99 5.05 -4.38
C ALA A 79 3.78 5.28 -5.29
N MET A 80 2.63 5.61 -4.71
CA MET A 80 1.43 5.91 -5.49
C MET A 80 1.62 7.13 -6.37
N ARG A 81 2.17 8.21 -5.82
CA ARG A 81 2.41 9.45 -6.57
C ARG A 81 3.37 9.22 -7.72
N ASN A 82 4.45 8.49 -7.48
CA ASN A 82 5.44 8.17 -8.51
C ASN A 82 4.87 7.27 -9.60
N ALA A 83 3.91 6.43 -9.27
CA ALA A 83 3.25 5.55 -10.22
C ALA A 83 2.06 6.18 -10.95
N GLY A 84 1.67 7.39 -10.56
CA GLY A 84 0.49 8.04 -11.11
C GLY A 84 -0.82 7.48 -10.57
N VAL A 85 -0.79 6.83 -9.42
CA VAL A 85 -1.98 6.28 -8.77
C VAL A 85 -2.58 7.34 -7.85
N PRO A 86 -3.86 7.71 -8.02
CA PRO A 86 -4.48 8.75 -7.21
C PRO A 86 -4.53 8.39 -5.72
N THR A 87 -4.21 9.36 -4.87
CA THR A 87 -4.36 9.24 -3.42
C THR A 87 -5.62 9.97 -2.99
N HIS A 88 -6.38 9.40 -2.07
CA HIS A 88 -7.66 9.94 -1.63
C HIS A 88 -7.77 10.19 -0.14
N TRP A 89 -6.69 10.02 0.60
CA TRP A 89 -6.73 10.32 2.03
C TRP A 89 -6.44 11.80 2.29
N GLU A 90 -7.08 12.30 3.34
CA GLU A 90 -6.88 13.67 3.77
C GLU A 90 -5.57 13.82 4.55
N HIS A 91 -4.99 14.98 4.43
CA HIS A 91 -3.75 15.32 5.12
C HIS A 91 -4.00 16.21 6.32
#